data_00894ec050d9fcbc275fae0bd4f9306e
#
_entry.id   00894ec050d9fcbc275fae0bd4f9306e
#
_cell.length_a   1.000
_cell.length_b   1.000
_cell.length_c   1.000
_cell.angle_alpha   90.00
_cell.angle_beta   90.00
_cell.angle_gamma   90.00
#
_symmetry.space_group_name_H-M   'P 1'
#
loop_
_entity.id
_entity.type
_entity.pdbx_description
1 polymer ?
#
loop_
_entity_poly.entity_id
_entity_poly.type
_entity_poly.pdbx_seq_one_letter_code
_entity_poly.pdbx_strand_id
1 'polypeptide(L)'
;KCIFCFIDQLPKGMRSTLYFKDDDSRLSFLQGNYLTLTNMSEHDIDRIIQYKLSPINISFQTMNPELRCKMLHNRFAGEIFDKVKRLKDAGIIMNGQIVLCRGVNDGAELERSIRELTAYMPQLESVSVVPVGLTRYRDGLYPLEPFTKEDACEVLDLIHGWQEKLYKEWGNHFIHAGDEWYILAERPIPEEKTYD
;
A
#
# COMPACT_ATOMS: atom_id res chain seq x y z
N LYS A 1 -0.84 -11.22 11.38
CA LYS A 1 -2.13 -11.31 10.65
C LYS A 1 -2.66 -9.90 10.46
N CYS A 2 -2.59 -9.35 9.23
CA CYS A 2 -3.18 -8.03 8.98
C CYS A 2 -4.72 -8.09 9.09
N ILE A 3 -5.34 -6.97 9.49
CA ILE A 3 -6.80 -6.87 9.66
C ILE A 3 -7.56 -7.11 8.34
N PHE A 4 -6.91 -6.89 7.21
CA PHE A 4 -7.43 -7.03 5.85
C PHE A 4 -6.88 -8.27 5.11
N CYS A 5 -6.34 -9.27 5.83
CA CYS A 5 -5.70 -10.44 5.23
C CYS A 5 -6.66 -11.20 4.31
N PHE A 6 -6.34 -11.26 3.02
CA PHE A 6 -7.17 -11.94 2.03
C PHE A 6 -7.23 -13.46 2.27
N ILE A 7 -6.10 -14.07 2.67
CA ILE A 7 -6.04 -15.52 2.95
C ILE A 7 -6.98 -15.93 4.09
N ASP A 8 -7.14 -15.07 5.12
CA ASP A 8 -8.05 -15.34 6.24
C ASP A 8 -9.53 -15.32 5.82
N GLN A 9 -9.84 -14.72 4.66
CA GLN A 9 -11.18 -14.60 4.09
C GLN A 9 -11.49 -15.64 3.01
N LEU A 10 -10.65 -16.67 2.84
CA LEU A 10 -10.91 -17.75 1.91
C LEU A 10 -11.94 -18.74 2.48
N PRO A 11 -12.72 -19.41 1.62
CA PRO A 11 -13.63 -20.46 2.06
C PRO A 11 -12.90 -21.55 2.83
N LYS A 12 -13.50 -22.05 3.91
CA LYS A 12 -12.93 -23.19 4.66
C LYS A 12 -13.01 -24.49 3.86
N GLY A 13 -12.07 -25.41 4.08
CA GLY A 13 -12.07 -26.73 3.45
C GLY A 13 -11.47 -26.81 2.04
N MET A 14 -10.82 -25.77 1.58
CA MET A 14 -10.05 -25.80 0.33
C MET A 14 -8.68 -26.46 0.53
N ARG A 15 -7.89 -26.59 -0.56
CA ARG A 15 -6.53 -27.13 -0.50
C ARG A 15 -5.69 -26.38 0.53
N SER A 16 -4.90 -27.10 1.33
CA SER A 16 -4.07 -26.51 2.40
C SER A 16 -3.11 -25.45 1.87
N THR A 17 -2.62 -25.58 0.64
CA THR A 17 -1.73 -24.61 -0.03
C THR A 17 -2.35 -23.23 -0.19
N LEU A 18 -3.68 -23.11 -0.25
CA LEU A 18 -4.36 -21.80 -0.34
C LEU A 18 -4.34 -21.02 0.98
N TYR A 19 -4.10 -21.68 2.09
CA TYR A 19 -4.07 -21.04 3.42
C TYR A 19 -2.65 -20.79 3.90
N PHE A 20 -1.66 -21.15 3.09
CA PHE A 20 -0.27 -20.89 3.39
C PHE A 20 0.03 -19.39 3.25
N LYS A 21 0.50 -18.80 4.32
CA LYS A 21 0.94 -17.41 4.34
C LYS A 21 2.43 -17.37 4.15
N ASP A 22 2.83 -17.16 2.92
CA ASP A 22 4.23 -16.93 2.59
C ASP A 22 4.60 -15.48 2.91
N ASP A 23 5.68 -15.32 3.64
CA ASP A 23 6.25 -14.02 4.00
C ASP A 23 7.74 -13.97 3.59
N ASP A 24 8.14 -14.79 2.62
CA ASP A 24 9.51 -14.77 2.10
C ASP A 24 9.71 -13.53 1.22
N SER A 25 10.46 -12.57 1.78
CA SER A 25 10.75 -11.30 1.12
C SER A 25 11.52 -11.47 -0.19
N ARG A 26 12.34 -12.53 -0.34
CA ARG A 26 13.12 -12.79 -1.56
C ARG A 26 12.23 -13.25 -2.70
N LEU A 27 11.31 -14.18 -2.44
CA LEU A 27 10.35 -14.64 -3.44
C LEU A 27 9.39 -13.50 -3.82
N SER A 28 8.92 -12.73 -2.85
CA SER A 28 8.06 -11.59 -3.09
C SER A 28 8.75 -10.54 -3.97
N PHE A 29 10.03 -10.24 -3.71
CA PHE A 29 10.81 -9.33 -4.56
C PHE A 29 10.93 -9.86 -6.00
N LEU A 30 11.29 -11.15 -6.17
CA LEU A 30 11.46 -11.75 -7.50
C LEU A 30 10.16 -11.79 -8.32
N GLN A 31 9.01 -11.87 -7.64
CA GLN A 31 7.68 -11.88 -8.27
C GLN A 31 7.07 -10.49 -8.43
N GLY A 32 7.74 -9.45 -7.99
CA GLY A 32 7.21 -8.08 -8.00
C GLY A 32 6.07 -7.84 -7.01
N ASN A 33 5.94 -8.68 -5.98
CA ASN A 33 4.93 -8.51 -4.94
C ASN A 33 5.31 -7.40 -3.96
N TYR A 34 4.30 -6.84 -3.30
CA TYR A 34 4.49 -5.80 -2.29
C TYR A 34 4.98 -6.38 -0.96
N LEU A 35 6.07 -5.81 -0.44
CA LEU A 35 6.71 -6.21 0.82
C LEU A 35 6.25 -5.31 1.97
N THR A 36 6.01 -5.90 3.13
CA THR A 36 5.72 -5.12 4.34
C THR A 36 6.97 -4.59 5.04
N LEU A 37 8.14 -5.09 4.70
CA LEU A 37 9.45 -4.85 5.32
C LEU A 37 9.52 -5.22 6.82
N THR A 38 8.49 -5.82 7.38
CA THR A 38 8.40 -6.14 8.82
C THR A 38 9.25 -7.33 9.22
N ASN A 39 9.54 -8.23 8.28
CA ASN A 39 10.34 -9.45 8.48
C ASN A 39 11.76 -9.34 7.88
N MET A 40 12.17 -8.16 7.45
CA MET A 40 13.50 -7.91 6.91
C MET A 40 14.43 -7.35 7.98
N SER A 41 15.58 -7.98 8.14
CA SER A 41 16.64 -7.49 9.03
C SER A 41 17.40 -6.31 8.41
N GLU A 42 18.21 -5.63 9.21
CA GLU A 42 19.12 -4.59 8.69
C GLU A 42 20.09 -5.17 7.64
N HIS A 43 20.54 -6.40 7.84
CA HIS A 43 21.38 -7.10 6.86
C HIS A 43 20.69 -7.33 5.52
N ASP A 44 19.39 -7.60 5.52
CA ASP A 44 18.61 -7.73 4.27
C ASP A 44 18.53 -6.40 3.53
N ILE A 45 18.34 -5.30 4.25
CA ILE A 45 18.37 -3.95 3.68
C ILE A 45 19.76 -3.62 3.14
N ASP A 46 20.84 -3.94 3.87
CA ASP A 46 22.22 -3.76 3.39
C ASP A 46 22.46 -4.50 2.07
N ARG A 47 21.95 -5.72 1.94
CA ARG A 47 22.07 -6.50 0.70
C ARG A 47 21.29 -5.88 -0.47
N ILE A 48 20.08 -5.39 -0.23
CA ILE A 48 19.30 -4.66 -1.26
C ILE A 48 20.10 -3.47 -1.78
N ILE A 49 20.69 -2.70 -0.87
CA ILE A 49 21.50 -1.52 -1.21
C ILE A 49 22.77 -1.93 -1.95
N GLN A 50 23.49 -2.93 -1.44
CA GLN A 50 24.76 -3.42 -2.02
C GLN A 50 24.59 -3.94 -3.45
N TYR A 51 23.51 -4.71 -3.69
CA TYR A 51 23.24 -5.31 -5.00
C TYR A 51 22.36 -4.43 -5.88
N LYS A 52 21.97 -3.23 -5.40
CA LYS A 52 21.07 -2.28 -6.10
C LYS A 52 19.80 -2.95 -6.61
N LEU A 53 19.16 -3.74 -5.75
CA LEU A 53 17.93 -4.45 -6.08
C LEU A 53 16.76 -3.44 -6.18
N SER A 54 16.40 -3.11 -7.42
CA SER A 54 15.46 -2.03 -7.74
C SER A 54 14.65 -2.41 -9.00
N PRO A 55 13.35 -2.08 -9.11
CA PRO A 55 12.53 -1.45 -8.09
C PRO A 55 12.14 -2.41 -6.97
N ILE A 56 11.80 -1.87 -5.79
CA ILE A 56 11.21 -2.62 -4.69
C ILE A 56 9.80 -2.11 -4.39
N ASN A 57 8.84 -3.02 -4.30
CA ASN A 57 7.43 -2.68 -4.04
C ASN A 57 7.15 -2.77 -2.54
N ILE A 58 6.62 -1.70 -1.93
CA ILE A 58 6.44 -1.58 -0.48
C ILE A 58 4.97 -1.37 -0.13
N SER A 59 4.44 -2.23 0.75
CA SER A 59 3.13 -2.07 1.37
C SER A 59 3.21 -1.10 2.55
N PHE A 60 2.83 0.16 2.33
CA PHE A 60 2.86 1.18 3.39
C PHE A 60 1.65 1.09 4.32
N GLN A 61 0.46 1.01 3.78
CA GLN A 61 -0.85 1.04 4.43
C GLN A 61 -1.19 2.37 5.12
N THR A 62 -0.26 2.96 5.84
CA THR A 62 -0.35 4.27 6.49
C THR A 62 1.06 4.71 6.92
N MET A 63 1.26 6.01 7.02
CA MET A 63 2.48 6.61 7.59
C MET A 63 2.38 6.82 9.12
N ASN A 64 1.25 6.50 9.73
CA ASN A 64 1.09 6.49 11.18
C ASN A 64 1.67 5.18 11.76
N PRO A 65 2.77 5.21 12.54
CA PRO A 65 3.43 3.99 13.03
C PRO A 65 2.52 3.12 13.91
N GLU A 66 1.74 3.74 14.79
CA GLU A 66 0.84 3.03 15.69
C GLU A 66 -0.31 2.36 14.94
N LEU A 67 -0.92 3.10 14.01
CA LEU A 67 -1.98 2.56 13.17
C LEU A 67 -1.45 1.44 12.29
N ARG A 68 -0.23 1.56 11.75
CA ARG A 68 0.41 0.51 10.96
C ARG A 68 0.63 -0.76 11.77
N CYS A 69 1.09 -0.65 13.02
CA CYS A 69 1.22 -1.79 13.94
C CYS A 69 -0.13 -2.48 14.16
N LYS A 70 -1.21 -1.72 14.32
CA LYS A 70 -2.57 -2.23 14.46
C LYS A 70 -3.03 -2.95 13.19
N MET A 71 -2.89 -2.31 12.03
CA MET A 71 -3.34 -2.86 10.74
C MET A 71 -2.63 -4.16 10.36
N LEU A 72 -1.32 -4.23 10.58
CA LEU A 72 -0.50 -5.39 10.27
C LEU A 72 -0.44 -6.42 11.42
N HIS A 73 -1.03 -6.08 12.57
CA HIS A 73 -0.97 -6.89 13.78
C HIS A 73 0.47 -7.30 14.13
N ASN A 74 1.38 -6.35 14.01
CA ASN A 74 2.81 -6.54 14.24
C ASN A 74 3.39 -5.30 14.94
N ARG A 75 3.92 -5.48 16.16
CA ARG A 75 4.46 -4.40 16.99
C ARG A 75 5.67 -3.67 16.38
N PHE A 76 6.36 -4.32 15.43
CA PHE A 76 7.53 -3.74 14.76
C PHE A 76 7.17 -3.05 13.43
N ALA A 77 5.90 -3.08 13.02
CA ALA A 77 5.49 -2.56 11.73
C ALA A 77 5.68 -1.03 11.60
N GLY A 78 5.72 -0.31 12.71
CA GLY A 78 6.00 1.13 12.73
C GLY A 78 7.47 1.51 12.51
N GLU A 79 8.39 0.56 12.61
CA GLU A 79 9.83 0.81 12.51
C GLU A 79 10.36 0.84 11.06
N ILE A 80 9.50 0.58 10.07
CA ILE A 80 9.96 0.46 8.68
C ILE A 80 10.45 1.77 8.06
N PHE A 81 10.05 2.91 8.60
CA PHE A 81 10.32 4.21 7.98
C PHE A 81 11.82 4.54 7.92
N ASP A 82 12.60 4.07 8.90
CA ASP A 82 14.06 4.17 8.85
C ASP A 82 14.64 3.31 7.73
N LYS A 83 14.10 2.12 7.49
CA LYS A 83 14.51 1.24 6.37
C LYS A 83 14.19 1.90 5.03
N VAL A 84 12.98 2.46 4.88
CA VAL A 84 12.57 3.19 3.67
C VAL A 84 13.47 4.40 3.43
N LYS A 85 13.81 5.15 4.48
CA LYS A 85 14.75 6.26 4.38
C LYS A 85 16.13 5.81 3.90
N ARG A 86 16.65 4.71 4.43
CA ARG A 86 17.94 4.13 3.98
C ARG A 86 17.90 3.71 2.51
N LEU A 87 16.80 3.08 2.06
CA LEU A 87 16.61 2.71 0.66
C LEU A 87 16.60 3.96 -0.24
N LYS A 88 15.86 5.01 0.15
CA LYS A 88 15.86 6.29 -0.54
C LYS A 88 17.25 6.91 -0.64
N ASP A 89 17.95 7.03 0.51
CA ASP A 89 19.28 7.65 0.58
C ASP A 89 20.32 6.88 -0.26
N ALA A 90 20.10 5.57 -0.46
CA ALA A 90 20.93 4.72 -1.34
C ALA A 90 20.51 4.77 -2.83
N GLY A 91 19.47 5.53 -3.19
CA GLY A 91 18.99 5.67 -4.56
C GLY A 91 18.22 4.45 -5.08
N ILE A 92 17.66 3.61 -4.19
CA ILE A 92 16.81 2.48 -4.58
C ILE A 92 15.44 2.99 -5.02
N ILE A 93 15.02 2.59 -6.20
CA ILE A 93 13.67 2.91 -6.72
C ILE A 93 12.64 2.06 -5.98
N MET A 94 11.55 2.71 -5.60
CA MET A 94 10.47 2.10 -4.83
C MET A 94 9.12 2.41 -5.47
N ASN A 95 8.18 1.47 -5.34
CA ASN A 95 6.75 1.70 -5.57
C ASN A 95 5.99 1.40 -4.30
N GLY A 96 4.98 2.19 -4.00
CA GLY A 96 4.18 2.06 -2.81
C GLY A 96 2.78 1.49 -3.08
N GLN A 97 2.20 0.87 -2.06
CA GLN A 97 0.78 0.51 -2.06
C GLN A 97 0.15 0.80 -0.70
N ILE A 98 -1.07 1.30 -0.75
CA ILE A 98 -1.97 1.46 0.39
C ILE A 98 -3.23 0.64 0.14
N VAL A 99 -3.48 -0.38 0.96
CA VAL A 99 -4.80 -1.03 1.04
C VAL A 99 -5.65 -0.19 1.96
N LEU A 100 -6.65 0.48 1.39
CA LEU A 100 -7.52 1.39 2.13
C LEU A 100 -8.65 0.60 2.79
N CYS A 101 -8.82 0.83 4.09
CA CYS A 101 -9.87 0.21 4.92
C CYS A 101 -10.75 1.31 5.48
N ARG A 102 -12.05 1.27 5.16
CA ARG A 102 -13.04 2.25 5.58
C ARG A 102 -13.06 2.43 7.10
N GLY A 103 -13.00 3.68 7.55
CA GLY A 103 -12.96 4.05 8.97
C GLY A 103 -11.67 3.64 9.71
N VAL A 104 -10.60 3.27 8.99
CA VAL A 104 -9.32 2.85 9.60
C VAL A 104 -8.18 3.75 9.15
N ASN A 105 -7.83 3.74 7.87
CA ASN A 105 -6.72 4.52 7.32
C ASN A 105 -7.14 5.42 6.15
N ASP A 106 -8.44 5.68 6.01
CA ASP A 106 -9.05 6.60 5.04
C ASP A 106 -9.09 8.06 5.54
N GLY A 107 -9.71 8.93 4.77
CA GLY A 107 -9.90 10.34 5.12
C GLY A 107 -8.58 11.03 5.47
N ALA A 108 -8.53 11.64 6.64
CA ALA A 108 -7.37 12.40 7.12
C ALA A 108 -6.08 11.55 7.27
N GLU A 109 -6.20 10.27 7.56
CA GLU A 109 -5.04 9.35 7.62
C GLU A 109 -4.49 9.06 6.22
N LEU A 110 -5.34 8.91 5.21
CA LEU A 110 -4.90 8.78 3.82
C LEU A 110 -4.19 10.07 3.37
N GLU A 111 -4.79 11.22 3.61
CA GLU A 111 -4.20 12.52 3.26
C GLU A 111 -2.84 12.73 3.94
N ARG A 112 -2.74 12.40 5.24
CA ARG A 112 -1.48 12.41 5.97
C ARG A 112 -0.45 11.49 5.30
N SER A 113 -0.85 10.27 4.97
CA SER A 113 0.05 9.29 4.37
C SER A 113 0.56 9.76 3.00
N ILE A 114 -0.30 10.29 2.15
CA ILE A 114 0.10 10.85 0.85
C ILE A 114 1.13 11.97 1.06
N ARG A 115 0.83 12.94 1.92
CA ARG A 115 1.72 14.06 2.21
C ARG A 115 3.09 13.61 2.72
N GLU A 116 3.13 12.66 3.66
CA GLU A 116 4.39 12.20 4.25
C GLU A 116 5.19 11.33 3.26
N LEU A 117 4.52 10.57 2.38
CA LEU A 117 5.17 9.75 1.35
C LEU A 117 5.88 10.60 0.28
N THR A 118 5.43 11.83 0.01
CA THR A 118 6.13 12.72 -0.94
C THR A 118 7.58 13.02 -0.52
N ALA A 119 7.90 12.91 0.78
CA ALA A 119 9.27 13.07 1.26
C ALA A 119 10.26 12.01 0.72
N TYR A 120 9.75 10.91 0.17
CA TYR A 120 10.57 9.83 -0.41
C TYR A 120 10.76 9.97 -1.92
N MET A 121 10.11 10.94 -2.56
CA MET A 121 10.35 11.27 -3.97
C MET A 121 11.81 11.77 -4.18
N PRO A 122 12.40 11.59 -5.36
CA PRO A 122 11.86 10.86 -6.51
C PRO A 122 12.09 9.34 -6.45
N GLN A 123 12.77 8.79 -5.44
CA GLN A 123 13.04 7.35 -5.35
C GLN A 123 11.76 6.52 -5.12
N LEU A 124 10.78 7.04 -4.42
CA LEU A 124 9.42 6.50 -4.44
C LEU A 124 8.72 7.09 -5.65
N GLU A 125 8.63 6.31 -6.73
CA GLU A 125 8.12 6.77 -8.02
C GLU A 125 6.60 6.88 -8.05
N SER A 126 5.93 5.91 -7.42
CA SER A 126 4.46 5.88 -7.41
C SER A 126 3.91 5.24 -6.14
N VAL A 127 2.67 5.58 -5.81
CA VAL A 127 1.89 4.94 -4.75
C VAL A 127 0.50 4.61 -5.25
N SER A 128 0.12 3.34 -5.23
CA SER A 128 -1.23 2.88 -5.58
C SER A 128 -2.11 2.79 -4.35
N VAL A 129 -3.31 3.34 -4.41
CA VAL A 129 -4.35 3.19 -3.39
C VAL A 129 -5.41 2.24 -3.91
N VAL A 130 -5.62 1.12 -3.22
CA VAL A 130 -6.62 0.11 -3.59
C VAL A 130 -7.61 -0.10 -2.45
N PRO A 131 -8.90 -0.30 -2.72
CA PRO A 131 -9.85 -0.62 -1.65
C PRO A 131 -9.58 -2.01 -1.08
N VAL A 132 -9.90 -2.20 0.19
CA VAL A 132 -9.82 -3.51 0.80
C VAL A 132 -10.80 -4.48 0.15
N GLY A 133 -10.30 -5.63 -0.30
CA GLY A 133 -11.14 -6.72 -0.79
C GLY A 133 -11.82 -7.44 0.37
N LEU A 134 -13.15 -7.48 0.37
CA LEU A 134 -13.95 -8.14 1.40
C LEU A 134 -14.73 -9.32 0.79
N THR A 135 -14.68 -10.47 1.46
CA THR A 135 -15.45 -11.65 1.09
C THR A 135 -16.55 -11.94 2.12
N ARG A 136 -17.48 -12.82 1.80
CA ARG A 136 -18.52 -13.29 2.74
C ARG A 136 -17.99 -14.18 3.87
N TYR A 137 -16.72 -14.61 3.83
CA TYR A 137 -16.11 -15.52 4.80
C TYR A 137 -15.33 -14.77 5.89
N ARG A 138 -15.97 -13.77 6.49
CA ARG A 138 -15.32 -12.88 7.47
C ARG A 138 -15.75 -13.13 8.93
N ASP A 139 -16.46 -14.19 9.21
CA ASP A 139 -16.92 -14.51 10.57
C ASP A 139 -15.74 -14.61 11.55
N GLY A 140 -15.79 -13.81 12.63
CA GLY A 140 -14.76 -13.76 13.65
C GLY A 140 -13.46 -13.03 13.26
N LEU A 141 -13.40 -12.40 12.08
CA LEU A 141 -12.30 -11.52 11.69
C LEU A 141 -12.54 -10.08 12.14
N TYR A 142 -11.49 -9.25 12.03
CA TYR A 142 -11.60 -7.81 12.33
C TYR A 142 -12.75 -7.19 11.52
N PRO A 143 -13.67 -6.44 12.16
CA PRO A 143 -14.81 -5.87 11.44
C PRO A 143 -14.35 -4.77 10.49
N LEU A 144 -14.50 -5.02 9.20
CA LEU A 144 -14.27 -4.07 8.13
C LEU A 144 -15.55 -3.93 7.31
N GLU A 145 -15.85 -2.72 6.90
CA GLU A 145 -16.99 -2.40 6.05
C GLU A 145 -16.54 -2.07 4.62
N PRO A 146 -17.34 -2.41 3.62
CA PRO A 146 -17.07 -2.00 2.25
C PRO A 146 -17.25 -0.48 2.09
N PHE A 147 -16.53 0.08 1.13
CA PHE A 147 -16.74 1.46 0.72
C PHE A 147 -18.05 1.61 -0.05
N THR A 148 -18.73 2.72 0.15
CA THR A 148 -19.89 3.11 -0.66
C THR A 148 -19.44 3.89 -1.90
N LYS A 149 -20.38 4.19 -2.79
CA LYS A 149 -20.15 5.06 -3.94
C LYS A 149 -19.69 6.46 -3.52
N GLU A 150 -20.32 7.01 -2.49
CA GLU A 150 -20.01 8.32 -1.93
C GLU A 150 -18.58 8.35 -1.38
N ASP A 151 -18.22 7.34 -0.59
CA ASP A 151 -16.85 7.18 -0.06
C ASP A 151 -15.82 7.11 -1.21
N ALA A 152 -16.13 6.36 -2.28
CA ALA A 152 -15.25 6.23 -3.43
C ALA A 152 -15.06 7.57 -4.17
N CYS A 153 -16.13 8.38 -4.28
CA CYS A 153 -16.04 9.72 -4.83
C CYS A 153 -15.10 10.61 -4.00
N GLU A 154 -15.21 10.59 -2.66
CA GLU A 154 -14.35 11.35 -1.77
C GLU A 154 -12.87 10.93 -1.88
N VAL A 155 -12.61 9.61 -1.96
CA VAL A 155 -11.24 9.09 -2.16
C VAL A 155 -10.66 9.56 -3.49
N LEU A 156 -11.43 9.48 -4.58
CA LEU A 156 -10.99 9.95 -5.89
C LEU A 156 -10.73 11.45 -5.91
N ASP A 157 -11.60 12.26 -5.31
CA ASP A 157 -11.42 13.70 -5.25
C ASP A 157 -10.17 14.09 -4.47
N LEU A 158 -9.88 13.39 -3.36
CA LEU A 158 -8.65 13.57 -2.60
C LEU A 158 -7.40 13.22 -3.44
N ILE A 159 -7.41 12.06 -4.09
CA ILE A 159 -6.28 11.59 -4.90
C ILE A 159 -6.04 12.54 -6.08
N HIS A 160 -7.09 12.92 -6.81
CA HIS A 160 -6.95 13.83 -7.96
C HIS A 160 -6.41 15.21 -7.53
N GLY A 161 -6.86 15.73 -6.37
CA GLY A 161 -6.33 16.98 -5.84
C GLY A 161 -4.83 16.91 -5.55
N TRP A 162 -4.35 15.77 -5.03
CA TRP A 162 -2.92 15.54 -4.82
C TRP A 162 -2.16 15.34 -6.14
N GLN A 163 -2.72 14.61 -7.10
CA GLN A 163 -2.14 14.45 -8.44
C GLN A 163 -1.91 15.80 -9.12
N GLU A 164 -2.91 16.68 -9.15
CA GLU A 164 -2.79 18.00 -9.73
C GLU A 164 -1.69 18.83 -9.06
N LYS A 165 -1.60 18.78 -7.74
CA LYS A 165 -0.58 19.49 -6.98
C LYS A 165 0.82 18.97 -7.31
N LEU A 166 1.01 17.66 -7.23
CA LEU A 166 2.31 17.02 -7.41
C LEU A 166 2.78 17.12 -8.87
N TYR A 167 1.87 17.00 -9.83
CA TYR A 167 2.20 17.20 -11.23
C TYR A 167 2.71 18.63 -11.53
N LYS A 168 2.12 19.65 -10.89
CA LYS A 168 2.60 21.03 -11.01
C LYS A 168 3.97 21.24 -10.38
N GLU A 169 4.27 20.56 -9.28
CA GLU A 169 5.51 20.73 -8.53
C GLU A 169 6.67 19.86 -9.08
N TRP A 170 6.34 18.63 -9.52
CA TRP A 170 7.34 17.60 -9.84
C TRP A 170 7.22 17.02 -11.25
N GLY A 171 6.15 17.31 -11.98
CA GLY A 171 5.87 16.72 -13.29
C GLY A 171 5.50 15.25 -13.24
N ASN A 172 5.03 14.76 -12.08
CA ASN A 172 4.66 13.36 -11.81
C ASN A 172 3.39 13.34 -10.96
N HIS A 173 2.41 12.49 -11.31
CA HIS A 173 1.16 12.36 -10.56
C HIS A 173 1.34 11.62 -9.23
N PHE A 174 2.32 10.72 -9.16
CA PHE A 174 2.79 10.04 -7.95
C PHE A 174 1.78 9.12 -7.26
N ILE A 175 0.56 9.61 -6.96
CA ILE A 175 -0.47 8.83 -6.25
C ILE A 175 -1.57 8.41 -7.22
N HIS A 176 -1.91 7.12 -7.25
CA HIS A 176 -2.87 6.57 -8.19
C HIS A 176 -3.96 5.78 -7.49
N ALA A 177 -5.20 6.00 -7.89
CA ALA A 177 -6.33 5.19 -7.48
C ALA A 177 -6.44 3.95 -8.37
N GLY A 178 -6.64 2.78 -7.78
CA GLY A 178 -6.95 1.57 -8.55
C GLY A 178 -8.29 1.69 -9.28
N ASP A 179 -8.44 0.97 -10.39
CA ASP A 179 -9.63 1.02 -11.26
C ASP A 179 -10.94 0.74 -10.50
N GLU A 180 -10.87 -0.08 -9.45
CA GLU A 180 -12.03 -0.41 -8.63
C GLU A 180 -12.68 0.82 -7.99
N TRP A 181 -11.90 1.87 -7.67
CA TRP A 181 -12.45 3.13 -7.17
C TRP A 181 -13.32 3.83 -8.21
N TYR A 182 -12.88 3.87 -9.47
CA TYR A 182 -13.63 4.48 -10.56
C TYR A 182 -14.92 3.71 -10.87
N ILE A 183 -14.84 2.38 -10.85
CA ILE A 183 -16.02 1.51 -11.03
C ILE A 183 -17.03 1.75 -9.90
N LEU A 184 -16.58 1.77 -8.64
CA LEU A 184 -17.44 1.98 -7.48
C LEU A 184 -18.07 3.38 -7.47
N ALA A 185 -17.31 4.40 -7.86
CA ALA A 185 -17.78 5.78 -7.97
C ALA A 185 -18.64 6.04 -9.22
N GLU A 186 -18.77 5.06 -10.14
CA GLU A 186 -19.38 5.22 -11.46
C GLU A 186 -18.76 6.39 -12.26
N ARG A 187 -17.43 6.55 -12.15
CA ARG A 187 -16.65 7.54 -12.90
C ARG A 187 -15.83 6.86 -14.00
N PRO A 188 -15.54 7.55 -15.11
CA PRO A 188 -14.66 6.99 -16.15
C PRO A 188 -13.25 6.77 -15.60
N ILE A 189 -12.60 5.67 -16.03
CA ILE A 189 -11.18 5.43 -15.77
C ILE A 189 -10.37 6.50 -16.51
N PRO A 190 -9.32 7.05 -15.89
CA PRO A 190 -8.48 8.08 -16.48
C PRO A 190 -7.81 7.63 -17.78
N GLU A 191 -7.45 8.58 -18.62
CA GLU A 191 -6.69 8.31 -19.84
C GLU A 191 -5.27 7.84 -19.52
N GLU A 192 -4.68 7.01 -20.39
CA GLU A 192 -3.32 6.44 -20.23
C GLU A 192 -2.25 7.48 -19.87
N LYS A 193 -2.33 8.68 -20.44
CA LYS A 193 -1.38 9.78 -20.18
C LYS A 193 -1.37 10.30 -18.74
N THR A 194 -2.30 9.87 -17.88
CA THR A 194 -2.33 10.25 -16.45
C THR A 194 -1.62 9.23 -15.56
N TYR A 195 -1.15 8.13 -16.15
CA TYR A 195 -0.32 7.12 -15.50
C TYR A 195 1.13 7.36 -15.92
N ASP A 196 1.96 7.82 -14.99
CA ASP A 196 3.38 8.13 -15.21
C ASP A 196 4.24 6.87 -15.17
#